data_d8061ad3b99b9aecf796fae09bd2817b
#
_entry.id   d8061ad3b99b9aecf796fae09bd2817b
#
_cell.length_a   1.000
_cell.length_b   1.000
_cell.length_c   1.000
_cell.angle_alpha   90.00
_cell.angle_beta   90.00
_cell.angle_gamma   90.00
#
_symmetry.space_group_name_H-M   'P 1'
#
loop_
_entity.id
_entity.type
_entity.pdbx_description
1 polymer ?
#
loop_
_entity_poly.entity_id
_entity_poly.type
_entity_poly.pdbx_seq_one_letter_code
_entity_poly.pdbx_strand_id
1 'polypeptide(L)'
;MKKEHILVCLLTYGDSVNVSFLWWIDQLRSLNADEKHPRTYEVMYVPGLRPVSYARNVAVTNFLSHPTADKLWFIDDDLVPTENSLRIFESKADIVSGLYWLLLMKEGKPTLSTAVYTKAEEGFEQIDPKKRLIGQDIVPIDAAGTGTLLISRKVLSDSRMMNSKSYTSAEGVQTELASDEALPIFRTLHKANGSEERSEDIDFVWRAKQLGYQCECVLDARFFHKKEVLIDWLVGY
;
A
#
# COMPACT_ATOMS: atom_id res chain seq x y z
N MET A 1 -26.93 -1.10 12.53
CA MET A 1 -25.81 -0.15 12.37
C MET A 1 -25.39 -0.12 10.91
N LYS A 2 -24.99 1.06 10.37
CA LYS A 2 -24.41 1.13 9.03
C LYS A 2 -23.07 0.36 9.06
N LYS A 3 -22.89 -0.60 8.14
CA LYS A 3 -21.60 -1.31 7.98
C LYS A 3 -20.58 -0.38 7.35
N GLU A 4 -19.31 -0.50 7.76
CA GLU A 4 -18.20 0.18 7.10
C GLU A 4 -17.95 -0.47 5.72
N HIS A 5 -17.92 0.33 4.66
CA HIS A 5 -17.75 -0.16 3.29
C HIS A 5 -16.30 -0.03 2.83
N ILE A 6 -15.67 -1.16 2.52
CA ILE A 6 -14.28 -1.27 2.09
C ILE A 6 -14.24 -1.55 0.60
N LEU A 7 -13.65 -0.66 -0.19
CA LEU A 7 -13.30 -0.91 -1.58
C LEU A 7 -11.88 -1.52 -1.62
N VAL A 8 -11.79 -2.80 -1.96
CA VAL A 8 -10.53 -3.53 -2.11
C VAL A 8 -10.03 -3.34 -3.54
N CYS A 9 -8.90 -2.69 -3.71
CA CYS A 9 -8.30 -2.44 -5.02
C CYS A 9 -7.16 -3.42 -5.28
N LEU A 10 -7.34 -4.29 -6.27
CA LEU A 10 -6.29 -5.15 -6.80
C LEU A 10 -5.61 -4.45 -7.98
N LEU A 11 -4.32 -4.11 -7.78
CA LEU A 11 -3.46 -3.61 -8.86
C LEU A 11 -2.79 -4.81 -9.51
N THR A 12 -3.06 -5.03 -10.81
CA THR A 12 -2.47 -6.16 -11.54
C THR A 12 -1.59 -5.67 -12.70
N TYR A 13 -0.42 -6.28 -12.85
CA TYR A 13 0.48 -6.00 -13.97
C TYR A 13 0.02 -6.61 -15.30
N GLY A 14 -0.83 -7.63 -15.24
CA GLY A 14 -1.36 -8.36 -16.39
C GLY A 14 -2.85 -8.62 -16.26
N ASP A 15 -3.35 -9.44 -17.19
CA ASP A 15 -4.78 -9.82 -17.24
C ASP A 15 -5.11 -11.02 -16.34
N SER A 16 -4.15 -11.51 -15.53
CA SER A 16 -4.31 -12.69 -14.70
C SER A 16 -4.24 -12.33 -13.21
N VAL A 17 -5.12 -12.93 -12.42
CA VAL A 17 -5.14 -12.84 -10.96
C VAL A 17 -4.71 -14.19 -10.38
N ASN A 18 -3.89 -14.17 -9.32
CA ASN A 18 -3.48 -15.40 -8.65
C ASN A 18 -4.69 -16.14 -8.07
N VAL A 19 -4.72 -17.47 -8.23
CA VAL A 19 -5.79 -18.34 -7.68
C VAL A 19 -6.00 -18.14 -6.18
N SER A 20 -4.92 -17.88 -5.42
CA SER A 20 -5.01 -17.60 -3.99
C SER A 20 -5.85 -16.37 -3.66
N PHE A 21 -5.87 -15.36 -4.57
CA PHE A 21 -6.77 -14.22 -4.45
C PHE A 21 -8.23 -14.58 -4.62
N LEU A 22 -8.55 -15.49 -5.55
CA LEU A 22 -9.94 -15.89 -5.79
C LEU A 22 -10.54 -16.54 -4.53
N TRP A 23 -9.77 -17.39 -3.87
CA TRP A 23 -10.19 -17.99 -2.60
C TRP A 23 -10.43 -16.95 -1.50
N TRP A 24 -9.51 -15.97 -1.39
CA TRP A 24 -9.64 -14.89 -0.41
C TRP A 24 -10.83 -13.96 -0.72
N ILE A 25 -11.08 -13.66 -1.99
CA ILE A 25 -12.26 -12.89 -2.43
C ILE A 25 -13.55 -13.61 -2.06
N ASP A 26 -13.61 -14.94 -2.19
CA ASP A 26 -14.78 -15.72 -1.78
C ASP A 26 -15.00 -15.68 -0.26
N GLN A 27 -13.93 -15.61 0.52
CA GLN A 27 -14.05 -15.34 1.96
C GLN A 27 -14.65 -13.95 2.24
N LEU A 28 -14.19 -12.90 1.55
CA LEU A 28 -14.78 -11.56 1.67
C LEU A 28 -16.27 -11.55 1.29
N ARG A 29 -16.66 -12.28 0.26
CA ARG A 29 -18.07 -12.44 -0.13
C ARG A 29 -18.89 -13.15 0.95
N SER A 30 -18.34 -14.17 1.59
CA SER A 30 -18.98 -14.86 2.70
C SER A 30 -19.19 -13.93 3.89
N LEU A 31 -18.23 -13.06 4.19
CA LEU A 31 -18.36 -12.03 5.23
C LEU A 31 -19.43 -10.99 4.88
N ASN A 32 -19.61 -10.65 3.59
CA ASN A 32 -20.68 -9.76 3.16
C ASN A 32 -22.07 -10.33 3.43
N ALA A 33 -22.23 -11.66 3.34
CA ALA A 33 -23.47 -12.35 3.63
C ALA A 33 -23.81 -12.42 5.12
N ASP A 34 -22.81 -12.26 6.01
CA ASP A 34 -23.05 -12.22 7.45
C ASP A 34 -23.58 -10.83 7.85
N GLU A 35 -24.87 -10.77 8.22
CA GLU A 35 -25.51 -9.52 8.65
C GLU A 35 -24.87 -8.90 9.89
N LYS A 36 -24.25 -9.71 10.75
CA LYS A 36 -23.58 -9.25 11.98
C LYS A 36 -22.16 -8.74 11.73
N HIS A 37 -21.56 -9.07 10.57
CA HIS A 37 -20.22 -8.58 10.23
C HIS A 37 -20.23 -7.05 10.11
N PRO A 38 -19.28 -6.32 10.75
CA PRO A 38 -19.32 -4.85 10.81
C PRO A 38 -18.96 -4.17 9.49
N ARG A 39 -18.50 -4.92 8.48
CA ARG A 39 -18.01 -4.40 7.21
C ARG A 39 -18.64 -5.09 6.02
N THR A 40 -18.61 -4.39 4.89
CA THR A 40 -18.86 -4.95 3.55
C THR A 40 -17.66 -4.69 2.67
N TYR A 41 -17.39 -5.60 1.74
CA TYR A 41 -16.24 -5.55 0.84
C TYR A 41 -16.71 -5.58 -0.60
N GLU A 42 -16.18 -4.66 -1.40
CA GLU A 42 -16.32 -4.65 -2.85
C GLU A 42 -14.92 -4.69 -3.47
N VAL A 43 -14.76 -5.42 -4.57
CA VAL A 43 -13.45 -5.60 -5.23
C VAL A 43 -13.43 -4.82 -6.52
N MET A 44 -12.44 -3.97 -6.66
CA MET A 44 -12.11 -3.22 -7.86
C MET A 44 -10.79 -3.73 -8.44
N TYR A 45 -10.75 -3.94 -9.75
CA TYR A 45 -9.55 -4.33 -10.48
C TYR A 45 -9.03 -3.13 -11.27
N VAL A 46 -7.72 -2.89 -11.20
CA VAL A 46 -7.02 -1.88 -12.00
C VAL A 46 -5.89 -2.57 -12.76
N PRO A 47 -6.18 -3.09 -13.98
CA PRO A 47 -5.23 -3.89 -14.74
C PRO A 47 -4.27 -3.04 -15.57
N GLY A 48 -3.01 -3.48 -15.68
CA GLY A 48 -2.06 -3.11 -16.74
C GLY A 48 -1.63 -1.65 -16.82
N LEU A 49 -2.04 -0.79 -15.91
CA LEU A 49 -1.69 0.62 -15.96
C LEU A 49 -0.26 0.88 -15.46
N ARG A 50 0.46 1.72 -16.21
CA ARG A 50 1.85 2.13 -15.86
C ARG A 50 2.03 3.63 -16.04
N PRO A 51 2.88 4.29 -15.24
CA PRO A 51 3.58 3.76 -14.07
C PRO A 51 2.61 3.39 -12.91
N VAL A 52 3.10 2.71 -11.89
CA VAL A 52 2.27 2.26 -10.75
C VAL A 52 1.61 3.43 -10.01
N SER A 53 2.27 4.58 -9.93
CA SER A 53 1.70 5.81 -9.36
C SER A 53 0.43 6.25 -10.11
N TYR A 54 0.41 6.13 -11.45
CA TYR A 54 -0.77 6.42 -12.26
C TYR A 54 -1.91 5.43 -11.97
N ALA A 55 -1.61 4.12 -11.91
CA ALA A 55 -2.61 3.10 -11.57
C ALA A 55 -3.26 3.37 -10.20
N ARG A 56 -2.46 3.75 -9.20
CA ARG A 56 -2.96 4.13 -7.86
C ARG A 56 -3.81 5.39 -7.90
N ASN A 57 -3.44 6.40 -8.69
CA ASN A 57 -4.22 7.62 -8.85
C ASN A 57 -5.58 7.35 -9.53
N VAL A 58 -5.63 6.47 -10.53
CA VAL A 58 -6.89 6.00 -11.15
C VAL A 58 -7.77 5.29 -10.10
N ALA A 59 -7.17 4.41 -9.30
CA ALA A 59 -7.90 3.73 -8.23
C ALA A 59 -8.50 4.71 -7.20
N VAL A 60 -7.74 5.74 -6.81
CA VAL A 60 -8.24 6.78 -5.91
C VAL A 60 -9.36 7.59 -6.54
N THR A 61 -9.25 7.94 -7.82
CA THR A 61 -10.31 8.66 -8.54
C THR A 61 -11.62 7.85 -8.54
N ASN A 62 -11.54 6.56 -8.85
CA ASN A 62 -12.69 5.66 -8.80
C ASN A 62 -13.25 5.53 -7.39
N PHE A 63 -12.40 5.38 -6.37
CA PHE A 63 -12.81 5.32 -4.98
C PHE A 63 -13.53 6.59 -4.54
N LEU A 64 -13.03 7.77 -4.87
CA LEU A 64 -13.65 9.04 -4.48
C LEU A 64 -14.99 9.27 -5.18
N SER A 65 -15.15 8.77 -6.40
CA SER A 65 -16.42 8.76 -7.14
C SER A 65 -17.41 7.72 -6.59
N HIS A 66 -16.94 6.73 -5.83
CA HIS A 66 -17.81 5.70 -5.26
C HIS A 66 -18.69 6.29 -4.14
N PRO A 67 -20.02 6.14 -4.19
CA PRO A 67 -20.93 6.89 -3.32
C PRO A 67 -20.89 6.48 -1.85
N THR A 68 -20.49 5.25 -1.54
CA THR A 68 -20.63 4.66 -0.19
C THR A 68 -19.36 4.09 0.39
N ALA A 69 -18.26 3.95 -0.37
CA ALA A 69 -17.02 3.39 0.15
C ALA A 69 -16.40 4.31 1.22
N ASP A 70 -16.10 3.77 2.39
CA ASP A 70 -15.54 4.51 3.53
C ASP A 70 -13.99 4.44 3.53
N LYS A 71 -13.42 3.31 3.05
CA LYS A 71 -11.98 3.09 2.96
C LYS A 71 -11.60 2.43 1.64
N LEU A 72 -10.39 2.73 1.17
CA LEU A 72 -9.73 2.07 0.06
C LEU A 72 -8.63 1.15 0.60
N TRP A 73 -8.63 -0.12 0.19
CA TRP A 73 -7.60 -1.07 0.56
C TRP A 73 -6.85 -1.55 -0.68
N PHE A 74 -5.63 -1.05 -0.88
CA PHE A 74 -4.75 -1.55 -1.93
C PHE A 74 -4.19 -2.91 -1.56
N ILE A 75 -4.15 -3.81 -2.54
CA ILE A 75 -3.42 -5.07 -2.47
C ILE A 75 -2.77 -5.32 -3.83
N ASP A 76 -1.45 -5.43 -3.87
CA ASP A 76 -0.71 -5.76 -5.09
C ASP A 76 -0.89 -7.25 -5.44
N ASP A 77 -0.90 -7.60 -6.72
CA ASP A 77 -1.20 -8.95 -7.22
C ASP A 77 -0.12 -10.00 -6.92
N ASP A 78 1.06 -9.56 -6.50
CA ASP A 78 2.14 -10.42 -6.03
C ASP A 78 2.10 -10.67 -4.50
N LEU A 79 1.11 -10.12 -3.80
CA LEU A 79 0.85 -10.42 -2.39
C LEU A 79 -0.28 -11.44 -2.25
N VAL A 80 -0.08 -12.44 -1.42
CA VAL A 80 -1.08 -13.45 -1.07
C VAL A 80 -1.58 -13.16 0.35
N PRO A 81 -2.87 -12.74 0.52
CA PRO A 81 -3.44 -12.54 1.84
C PRO A 81 -3.46 -13.85 2.63
N THR A 82 -3.10 -13.79 3.92
CA THR A 82 -3.23 -14.92 4.84
C THR A 82 -4.57 -14.86 5.58
N GLU A 83 -4.87 -15.88 6.37
CA GLU A 83 -6.05 -15.89 7.27
C GLU A 83 -6.06 -14.71 8.25
N ASN A 84 -4.88 -14.17 8.59
CA ASN A 84 -4.71 -13.04 9.50
C ASN A 84 -4.78 -11.68 8.78
N SER A 85 -4.91 -11.63 7.46
CA SER A 85 -4.91 -10.38 6.70
C SER A 85 -5.99 -9.39 7.16
N LEU A 86 -7.13 -9.89 7.60
CA LEU A 86 -8.24 -9.06 8.11
C LEU A 86 -7.95 -8.40 9.47
N ARG A 87 -6.90 -8.79 10.18
CA ARG A 87 -6.44 -8.10 11.39
C ARG A 87 -5.99 -6.66 11.13
N ILE A 88 -5.79 -6.28 9.86
CA ILE A 88 -5.54 -4.88 9.46
C ILE A 88 -6.60 -3.92 10.01
N PHE A 89 -7.82 -4.39 10.24
CA PHE A 89 -8.93 -3.62 10.80
C PHE A 89 -8.91 -3.49 12.34
N GLU A 90 -7.93 -4.05 13.03
CA GLU A 90 -7.74 -3.86 14.47
C GLU A 90 -7.23 -2.44 14.78
N SER A 91 -6.45 -1.85 13.86
CA SER A 91 -6.09 -0.43 13.96
C SER A 91 -7.25 0.50 13.58
N LYS A 92 -7.31 1.64 14.24
CA LYS A 92 -8.26 2.74 13.96
C LYS A 92 -7.57 3.94 13.29
N ALA A 93 -6.30 3.79 12.94
CA ALA A 93 -5.54 4.83 12.26
C ALA A 93 -6.14 5.18 10.88
N ASP A 94 -5.74 6.33 10.37
CA ASP A 94 -6.20 6.85 9.08
C ASP A 94 -5.62 6.11 7.90
N ILE A 95 -4.38 5.63 8.08
CA ILE A 95 -3.63 4.79 7.16
C ILE A 95 -3.11 3.59 7.94
N VAL A 96 -3.40 2.40 7.45
CA VAL A 96 -2.98 1.15 8.09
C VAL A 96 -2.28 0.26 7.06
N SER A 97 -1.05 -0.14 7.36
CA SER A 97 -0.32 -1.13 6.59
C SER A 97 -0.47 -2.51 7.21
N GLY A 98 -0.62 -3.54 6.40
CA GLY A 98 -0.30 -4.90 6.79
C GLY A 98 1.21 -5.16 6.67
N LEU A 99 1.65 -6.31 7.17
CA LEU A 99 3.06 -6.71 7.12
C LEU A 99 3.31 -7.69 5.98
N TYR A 100 4.29 -7.38 5.15
CA TYR A 100 4.85 -8.32 4.17
C TYR A 100 6.37 -8.17 4.06
N TRP A 101 7.00 -9.21 3.54
CA TRP A 101 8.45 -9.28 3.44
C TRP A 101 8.90 -9.10 2.00
N LEU A 102 9.91 -8.27 1.82
CA LEU A 102 10.63 -8.08 0.56
C LEU A 102 11.89 -8.95 0.57
N LEU A 103 12.13 -9.67 -0.52
CA LEU A 103 13.41 -10.31 -0.77
C LEU A 103 14.29 -9.34 -1.55
N LEU A 104 15.30 -8.80 -0.90
CA LEU A 104 16.25 -7.85 -1.48
C LEU A 104 17.61 -8.53 -1.64
N MET A 105 18.35 -8.13 -2.68
CA MET A 105 19.77 -8.50 -2.82
C MET A 105 20.61 -7.39 -2.22
N LYS A 106 21.28 -7.67 -1.08
CA LYS A 106 22.24 -6.76 -0.46
C LYS A 106 23.64 -7.37 -0.55
N GLU A 107 24.55 -6.68 -1.21
CA GLU A 107 25.94 -7.17 -1.40
C GLU A 107 26.00 -8.59 -1.97
N GLY A 108 25.13 -8.91 -2.93
CA GLY A 108 25.06 -10.24 -3.56
C GLY A 108 24.41 -11.33 -2.69
N LYS A 109 23.86 -10.99 -1.50
CA LYS A 109 23.18 -11.92 -0.61
C LYS A 109 21.69 -11.64 -0.53
N PRO A 110 20.83 -12.68 -0.56
CA PRO A 110 19.40 -12.51 -0.34
C PRO A 110 19.15 -12.08 1.11
N THR A 111 18.43 -10.99 1.29
CA THR A 111 18.10 -10.42 2.61
C THR A 111 16.60 -10.17 2.67
N LEU A 112 15.96 -10.65 3.74
CA LEU A 112 14.56 -10.34 4.01
C LEU A 112 14.44 -8.98 4.68
N SER A 113 13.52 -8.18 4.19
CA SER A 113 13.26 -6.82 4.62
C SER A 113 11.77 -6.58 4.70
N THR A 114 11.31 -5.71 5.59
CA THR A 114 9.89 -5.30 5.62
C THR A 114 9.67 -4.07 4.74
N ALA A 115 8.42 -3.87 4.31
CA ALA A 115 8.03 -2.67 3.56
C ALA A 115 7.41 -1.58 4.46
N VAL A 116 7.75 -1.56 5.74
CA VAL A 116 7.28 -0.55 6.71
C VAL A 116 8.48 0.09 7.42
N TYR A 117 8.36 1.41 7.65
CA TYR A 117 9.52 2.21 8.03
C TYR A 117 9.18 3.22 9.12
N THR A 118 10.19 3.54 9.94
CA THR A 118 10.22 4.71 10.82
C THR A 118 11.22 5.75 10.31
N LYS A 119 11.01 7.01 10.66
CA LYS A 119 11.94 8.09 10.34
C LYS A 119 13.23 7.89 11.16
N ALA A 120 14.38 7.91 10.47
CA ALA A 120 15.71 7.96 11.04
C ALA A 120 16.32 9.37 10.91
N GLU A 121 17.51 9.59 11.46
CA GLU A 121 18.24 10.86 11.29
C GLU A 121 18.47 11.15 9.81
N GLU A 122 18.90 10.12 9.07
CA GLU A 122 19.00 10.18 7.60
C GLU A 122 18.05 9.16 6.98
N GLY A 123 17.01 9.64 6.25
CA GLY A 123 16.07 8.80 5.50
C GLY A 123 15.09 8.03 6.37
N PHE A 124 14.93 6.75 6.08
CA PHE A 124 13.99 5.84 6.73
C PHE A 124 14.68 4.53 7.13
N GLU A 125 14.35 4.03 8.33
CA GLU A 125 14.78 2.73 8.83
C GLU A 125 13.62 1.74 8.81
N GLN A 126 13.89 0.52 8.37
CA GLN A 126 12.89 -0.55 8.34
C GLN A 126 12.55 -1.02 9.75
N ILE A 127 11.27 -1.22 10.00
CA ILE A 127 10.80 -1.83 11.24
C ILE A 127 11.16 -3.33 11.22
N ASP A 128 11.90 -3.78 12.25
CA ASP A 128 12.17 -5.19 12.48
C ASP A 128 11.07 -5.77 13.41
N PRO A 129 10.14 -6.59 12.88
CA PRO A 129 9.06 -7.15 13.70
C PRO A 129 9.55 -8.07 14.81
N LYS A 130 10.80 -8.55 14.76
CA LYS A 130 11.41 -9.40 15.80
C LYS A 130 11.82 -8.61 17.03
N LYS A 131 12.06 -7.30 16.87
CA LYS A 131 12.43 -6.39 17.96
C LYS A 131 11.23 -5.79 18.69
N ARG A 132 10.00 -6.17 18.31
CA ARG A 132 8.79 -5.70 18.97
C ARG A 132 8.74 -6.15 20.43
N LEU A 133 8.16 -5.31 21.29
CA LEU A 133 7.80 -5.72 22.66
C LEU A 133 6.63 -6.72 22.58
N ILE A 134 6.64 -7.70 23.49
CA ILE A 134 5.55 -8.68 23.60
C ILE A 134 4.24 -7.92 23.84
N GLY A 135 3.23 -8.18 22.98
CA GLY A 135 1.92 -7.51 23.05
C GLY A 135 1.79 -6.21 22.22
N GLN A 136 2.83 -5.80 21.51
CA GLN A 136 2.76 -4.70 20.55
C GLN A 136 2.47 -5.25 19.14
N ASP A 137 1.21 -5.47 18.82
CA ASP A 137 0.79 -5.95 17.50
C ASP A 137 0.51 -4.79 16.53
N ILE A 138 0.34 -3.57 17.04
CA ILE A 138 0.11 -2.34 16.26
C ILE A 138 1.23 -1.36 16.59
N VAL A 139 1.93 -0.89 15.57
CA VAL A 139 3.05 0.04 15.71
C VAL A 139 2.87 1.27 14.83
N PRO A 140 3.24 2.48 15.31
CA PRO A 140 3.24 3.67 14.47
C PRO A 140 4.31 3.54 13.38
N ILE A 141 4.01 4.09 12.20
CA ILE A 141 4.92 4.12 11.06
C ILE A 141 5.02 5.53 10.49
N ASP A 142 6.11 5.81 9.79
CA ASP A 142 6.34 7.08 9.09
C ASP A 142 6.31 6.92 7.58
N ALA A 143 6.51 5.69 7.09
CA ALA A 143 6.37 5.32 5.69
C ALA A 143 6.04 3.83 5.54
N ALA A 144 5.41 3.47 4.43
CA ALA A 144 5.11 2.08 4.10
C ALA A 144 5.00 1.90 2.58
N GLY A 145 5.33 0.69 2.11
CA GLY A 145 4.94 0.25 0.77
C GLY A 145 3.43 0.06 0.67
N THR A 146 2.87 0.32 -0.50
CA THR A 146 1.42 0.19 -0.75
C THR A 146 0.99 -1.20 -1.16
N GLY A 147 1.88 -2.19 -1.13
CA GLY A 147 1.51 -3.58 -1.43
C GLY A 147 0.30 -4.08 -0.63
N THR A 148 0.15 -3.62 0.62
CA THR A 148 -1.11 -3.72 1.37
C THR A 148 -1.30 -2.49 2.24
N LEU A 149 -2.14 -1.56 1.81
CA LEU A 149 -2.38 -0.30 2.48
C LEU A 149 -3.87 0.06 2.52
N LEU A 150 -4.44 0.13 3.72
CA LEU A 150 -5.82 0.54 3.98
C LEU A 150 -5.84 2.03 4.30
N ILE A 151 -6.62 2.82 3.56
CA ILE A 151 -6.63 4.28 3.64
C ILE A 151 -8.06 4.77 3.82
N SER A 152 -8.27 5.63 4.80
CA SER A 152 -9.58 6.26 5.02
C SER A 152 -9.92 7.30 3.95
N ARG A 153 -11.21 7.45 3.64
CA ARG A 153 -11.71 8.46 2.70
C ARG A 153 -11.25 9.88 3.06
N LYS A 154 -11.18 10.20 4.35
CA LYS A 154 -10.78 11.55 4.79
C LYS A 154 -9.36 11.92 4.35
N VAL A 155 -8.43 10.95 4.27
CA VAL A 155 -7.07 11.19 3.77
C VAL A 155 -7.08 11.46 2.27
N LEU A 156 -7.77 10.59 1.52
CA LEU A 156 -7.79 10.66 0.06
C LEU A 156 -8.61 11.84 -0.49
N SER A 157 -9.56 12.38 0.29
CA SER A 157 -10.34 13.56 -0.07
C SER A 157 -9.74 14.89 0.43
N ASP A 158 -8.65 14.85 1.20
CA ASP A 158 -7.99 16.08 1.67
C ASP A 158 -7.25 16.76 0.51
N SER A 159 -7.65 17.98 0.19
CA SER A 159 -7.01 18.76 -0.88
C SER A 159 -5.51 18.98 -0.68
N ARG A 160 -5.03 18.95 0.57
CA ARG A 160 -3.60 19.05 0.89
C ARG A 160 -2.80 17.81 0.48
N MET A 161 -3.47 16.65 0.35
CA MET A 161 -2.89 15.43 -0.21
C MET A 161 -2.83 15.46 -1.74
N MET A 162 -3.71 16.26 -2.36
CA MET A 162 -3.70 16.44 -3.82
C MET A 162 -2.52 17.32 -4.19
N ASN A 163 -1.67 16.81 -5.03
CA ASN A 163 -0.53 17.59 -5.53
C ASN A 163 -0.98 18.51 -6.66
N SER A 164 -0.31 19.66 -6.79
CA SER A 164 -0.36 20.41 -8.04
C SER A 164 0.17 19.51 -9.18
N LYS A 165 -0.27 19.77 -10.42
CA LYS A 165 0.21 19.07 -11.63
C LYS A 165 1.73 19.14 -11.81
N SER A 166 2.39 20.08 -11.16
CA SER A 166 3.83 20.21 -11.11
C SER A 166 4.33 20.11 -9.67
N TYR A 167 5.36 19.36 -9.48
CA TYR A 167 6.08 19.22 -8.22
C TYR A 167 7.51 19.71 -8.39
N THR A 168 7.98 20.51 -7.44
CA THR A 168 9.38 20.92 -7.39
C THR A 168 10.06 20.18 -6.23
N SER A 169 11.07 19.36 -6.50
CA SER A 169 11.87 18.70 -5.47
C SER A 169 12.59 19.72 -4.59
N ALA A 170 13.09 19.31 -3.43
CA ALA A 170 13.94 20.15 -2.58
C ALA A 170 15.19 20.66 -3.34
N GLU A 171 15.57 19.99 -4.41
CA GLU A 171 16.71 20.34 -5.28
C GLU A 171 16.30 21.16 -6.52
N GLY A 172 15.03 21.59 -6.63
CA GLY A 172 14.54 22.46 -7.69
C GLY A 172 14.10 21.77 -8.99
N VAL A 173 14.01 20.43 -9.01
CA VAL A 173 13.52 19.70 -10.20
C VAL A 173 11.99 19.74 -10.25
N GLN A 174 11.44 20.22 -11.36
CA GLN A 174 10.01 20.14 -11.63
C GLN A 174 9.68 18.83 -12.33
N THR A 175 8.75 18.08 -11.75
CA THR A 175 8.17 16.87 -12.37
C THR A 175 6.71 17.13 -12.69
N GLU A 176 6.33 17.02 -13.96
CA GLU A 176 4.94 17.06 -14.38
C GLU A 176 4.30 15.69 -14.23
N LEU A 177 3.06 15.66 -13.75
CA LEU A 177 2.27 14.44 -13.67
C LEU A 177 1.70 14.09 -15.04
N ALA A 178 1.80 12.83 -15.41
CA ALA A 178 1.64 12.35 -16.77
C ALA A 178 0.19 12.39 -17.34
N SER A 179 -0.84 12.77 -16.57
CA SER A 179 -2.20 12.85 -17.11
C SER A 179 -3.16 13.76 -16.35
N ASP A 180 -4.09 14.36 -17.09
CA ASP A 180 -5.20 15.17 -16.56
C ASP A 180 -6.35 14.33 -16.01
N GLU A 181 -6.34 13.01 -16.20
CA GLU A 181 -7.47 12.12 -15.95
C GLU A 181 -7.51 11.50 -14.55
N ALA A 182 -6.39 11.54 -13.81
CA ALA A 182 -6.31 10.97 -12.47
C ALA A 182 -5.86 12.01 -11.44
N LEU A 183 -6.40 11.93 -10.22
CA LEU A 183 -6.01 12.79 -9.11
C LEU A 183 -4.55 12.53 -8.70
N PRO A 184 -3.69 13.55 -8.64
CA PRO A 184 -2.24 13.39 -8.47
C PRO A 184 -1.87 13.20 -6.98
N ILE A 185 -2.33 12.13 -6.36
CA ILE A 185 -2.08 11.83 -4.93
C ILE A 185 -0.79 11.04 -4.75
N PHE A 186 -0.59 10.01 -5.59
CA PHE A 186 0.65 9.22 -5.62
C PHE A 186 1.61 9.78 -6.66
N ARG A 187 2.86 10.01 -6.26
CA ARG A 187 3.90 10.57 -7.13
C ARG A 187 5.27 10.01 -6.75
N THR A 188 6.11 9.72 -7.72
CA THR A 188 7.52 9.40 -7.52
C THR A 188 8.34 10.70 -7.53
N LEU A 189 9.20 10.88 -6.54
CA LEU A 189 10.11 12.02 -6.48
C LEU A 189 11.47 11.64 -7.05
N HIS A 190 12.02 12.53 -7.86
CA HIS A 190 13.33 12.36 -8.47
C HIS A 190 14.28 13.48 -8.03
N LYS A 191 15.56 13.15 -7.88
CA LYS A 191 16.65 14.12 -7.69
C LYS A 191 16.97 14.83 -9.01
N ALA A 192 17.73 15.91 -8.93
CA ALA A 192 18.19 16.67 -10.10
C ALA A 192 18.94 15.82 -11.15
N ASN A 193 19.61 14.74 -10.72
CA ASN A 193 20.32 13.80 -11.59
C ASN A 193 19.39 12.72 -12.21
N GLY A 194 18.06 12.80 -12.00
CA GLY A 194 17.06 11.86 -12.49
C GLY A 194 16.94 10.56 -11.69
N SER A 195 17.76 10.32 -10.66
CA SER A 195 17.59 9.17 -9.78
C SER A 195 16.37 9.35 -8.87
N GLU A 196 15.72 8.24 -8.50
CA GLU A 196 14.61 8.29 -7.55
C GLU A 196 15.09 8.78 -6.18
N GLU A 197 14.40 9.78 -5.64
CA GLU A 197 14.59 10.27 -4.27
C GLU A 197 13.67 9.56 -3.31
N ARG A 198 12.41 9.40 -3.71
CA ARG A 198 11.37 8.74 -2.92
C ARG A 198 10.32 8.14 -3.84
N SER A 199 10.00 6.86 -3.60
CA SER A 199 8.91 6.18 -4.29
C SER A 199 7.56 6.77 -3.92
N GLU A 200 6.56 6.55 -4.75
CA GLU A 200 5.22 7.12 -4.61
C GLU A 200 4.51 6.67 -3.33
N ASP A 201 4.78 5.47 -2.85
CA ASP A 201 4.24 4.88 -1.63
C ASP A 201 4.85 5.50 -0.38
N ILE A 202 6.16 5.58 -0.32
CA ILE A 202 6.90 6.22 0.77
C ILE A 202 6.52 7.70 0.87
N ASP A 203 6.46 8.42 -0.27
CA ASP A 203 6.07 9.83 -0.28
C ASP A 203 4.63 10.04 0.19
N PHE A 204 3.71 9.18 -0.22
CA PHE A 204 2.30 9.29 0.16
C PHE A 204 2.12 9.19 1.68
N VAL A 205 2.63 8.11 2.30
CA VAL A 205 2.47 7.90 3.76
C VAL A 205 3.20 8.98 4.55
N TRP A 206 4.41 9.34 4.11
CA TRP A 206 5.18 10.42 4.73
C TRP A 206 4.43 11.76 4.73
N ARG A 207 3.88 12.18 3.59
CA ARG A 207 3.09 13.43 3.50
C ARG A 207 1.85 13.39 4.38
N ALA A 208 1.13 12.28 4.40
CA ALA A 208 -0.03 12.11 5.27
C ALA A 208 0.37 12.30 6.75
N LYS A 209 1.48 11.69 7.15
CA LYS A 209 2.03 11.84 8.51
C LYS A 209 2.36 13.30 8.83
N GLN A 210 2.99 14.06 7.90
CA GLN A 210 3.29 15.48 8.08
C GLN A 210 2.02 16.34 8.21
N LEU A 211 0.91 15.92 7.60
CA LEU A 211 -0.39 16.57 7.72
C LEU A 211 -1.16 16.20 9.01
N GLY A 212 -0.56 15.35 9.87
CA GLY A 212 -1.11 14.97 11.17
C GLY A 212 -2.01 13.73 11.14
N TYR A 213 -2.06 12.98 10.04
CA TYR A 213 -2.78 11.71 9.98
C TYR A 213 -2.07 10.62 10.78
N GLN A 214 -2.85 9.74 11.41
CA GLN A 214 -2.31 8.58 12.11
C GLN A 214 -1.99 7.48 11.10
N CYS A 215 -0.74 6.99 11.14
CA CYS A 215 -0.24 5.93 10.27
C CYS A 215 0.30 4.80 11.14
N GLU A 216 -0.21 3.58 10.95
CA GLU A 216 0.14 2.42 11.76
C GLU A 216 0.33 1.17 10.88
N CYS A 217 1.11 0.22 11.38
CA CYS A 217 1.21 -1.13 10.83
C CYS A 217 0.66 -2.13 11.84
N VAL A 218 -0.20 -3.04 11.38
CA VAL A 218 -0.64 -4.21 12.15
C VAL A 218 0.27 -5.38 11.80
N LEU A 219 1.21 -5.70 12.70
CA LEU A 219 2.28 -6.67 12.45
C LEU A 219 1.78 -8.10 12.21
N ASP A 220 0.61 -8.43 12.74
CA ASP A 220 -0.01 -9.74 12.54
C ASP A 220 -1.00 -9.79 11.36
N ALA A 221 -1.31 -8.66 10.72
CA ALA A 221 -1.98 -8.63 9.42
C ALA A 221 -0.99 -8.99 8.31
N ARG A 222 -0.74 -10.29 8.12
CA ARG A 222 0.37 -10.80 7.30
C ARG A 222 -0.06 -11.12 5.89
N PHE A 223 0.89 -10.87 4.96
CA PHE A 223 0.78 -11.18 3.54
C PHE A 223 2.06 -11.86 3.08
N PHE A 224 1.92 -12.89 2.25
CA PHE A 224 3.08 -13.51 1.59
C PHE A 224 3.37 -12.77 0.28
N HIS A 225 4.62 -12.37 0.09
CA HIS A 225 5.07 -11.81 -1.17
C HIS A 225 5.53 -12.95 -2.09
N LYS A 226 4.79 -13.16 -3.18
CA LYS A 226 5.14 -14.16 -4.19
C LYS A 226 6.21 -13.58 -5.09
N LYS A 227 7.42 -14.16 -5.03
CA LYS A 227 8.45 -13.91 -6.05
C LYS A 227 8.72 -15.19 -6.81
N GLU A 228 8.68 -15.13 -8.13
CA GLU A 228 9.24 -16.17 -8.97
C GLU A 228 10.77 -16.08 -8.87
N VAL A 229 11.37 -16.99 -8.11
CA VAL A 229 12.81 -17.16 -8.08
C VAL A 229 13.14 -18.13 -9.23
N LEU A 230 13.86 -17.67 -10.25
CA LEU A 230 14.45 -18.58 -11.24
C LEU A 230 15.46 -19.46 -10.51
N ILE A 231 15.15 -20.74 -10.35
CA ILE A 231 15.92 -21.73 -9.59
C ILE A 231 17.31 -21.95 -10.21
N ASP A 232 17.48 -21.64 -11.50
CA ASP A 232 18.77 -21.74 -12.22
C ASP A 232 19.92 -20.96 -11.57
N TRP A 233 19.60 -19.97 -10.73
CA TRP A 233 20.60 -19.21 -9.96
C TRP A 233 21.03 -19.89 -8.66
N LEU A 234 20.24 -20.84 -8.16
CA LEU A 234 20.51 -21.55 -6.90
C LEU A 234 21.27 -22.86 -7.09
N VAL A 235 21.25 -23.38 -8.31
CA VAL A 235 22.00 -24.61 -8.68
C VAL A 235 23.22 -24.14 -9.45
N GLY A 236 24.24 -23.66 -8.72
CA GLY A 236 25.52 -23.28 -9.33
C GLY A 236 26.08 -24.46 -10.16
N TYR A 237 26.17 -24.21 -11.48
CA TYR A 237 27.05 -24.99 -12.35
C TYR A 237 28.47 -24.48 -12.22
#